data_2ef411e62ec189678c9efb81252e992b
#
_entry.id   2ef411e62ec189678c9efb81252e992b
#
_cell.length_a   1.000
_cell.length_b   1.000
_cell.length_c   1.000
_cell.angle_alpha   90.00
_cell.angle_beta   90.00
_cell.angle_gamma   90.00
#
_symmetry.space_group_name_H-M   'P 1'
#
loop_
_entity.id
_entity.type
_entity.pdbx_description
1 polymer ?
#
loop_
_entity_poly.entity_id
_entity_poly.type
_entity_poly.pdbx_seq_one_letter_code
_entity_poly.pdbx_strand_id
1 'polypeptide(L)'
;CDGVALHPLTTPKYLKEVIKPNIANGAARSGRDPKSVNLSNSSFVITGPNQAAINANKEAVKKQIAFYCSTRSYSKILDVQGFQDLGVWLHEMSLKQQWDQMAELITDEILDAFAVVGGYSEIPGLMKERFDGILDEVVLNAIGPGSQDEAEVKKAIEGLQS
;
A
#
# COMPACT_ATOMS: atom_id res chain seq x y z
N CYS A 1 -1.74 -20.22 -11.32
CA CYS A 1 -1.48 -20.02 -9.87
C CYS A 1 -2.81 -19.92 -9.12
N ASP A 2 -2.80 -20.19 -7.83
CA ASP A 2 -4.00 -20.17 -6.99
C ASP A 2 -4.11 -18.90 -6.16
N GLY A 3 -3.08 -18.07 -6.16
CA GLY A 3 -3.08 -16.77 -5.53
C GLY A 3 -1.99 -15.84 -6.07
N VAL A 4 -2.16 -14.56 -5.81
CA VAL A 4 -1.22 -13.49 -6.15
C VAL A 4 -0.97 -12.63 -4.92
N ALA A 5 0.27 -12.65 -4.42
CA ALA A 5 0.72 -11.73 -3.39
C ALA A 5 1.20 -10.44 -4.05
N LEU A 6 0.57 -9.33 -3.69
CA LEU A 6 0.80 -8.03 -4.31
C LEU A 6 1.80 -7.19 -3.51
N HIS A 7 2.50 -6.30 -4.21
CA HIS A 7 3.45 -5.39 -3.60
C HIS A 7 2.75 -4.30 -2.76
N PRO A 8 3.31 -3.85 -1.62
CA PRO A 8 2.70 -2.83 -0.74
C PRO A 8 2.33 -1.52 -1.44
N LEU A 9 3.03 -1.16 -2.49
CA LEU A 9 2.74 0.05 -3.28
C LEU A 9 1.42 -0.03 -4.07
N THR A 10 0.76 -1.20 -4.11
CA THR A 10 -0.47 -1.40 -4.86
C THR A 10 -1.65 -0.63 -4.22
N THR A 11 -2.36 0.15 -5.02
CA THR A 11 -3.51 0.95 -4.58
C THR A 11 -4.84 0.28 -4.92
N PRO A 12 -5.95 0.59 -4.20
CA PRO A 12 -7.28 0.09 -4.55
C PRO A 12 -7.70 0.39 -6.00
N LYS A 13 -7.34 1.58 -6.51
CA LYS A 13 -7.62 1.97 -7.89
C LYS A 13 -6.87 1.09 -8.88
N TYR A 14 -5.57 0.87 -8.66
CA TYR A 14 -4.76 -0.01 -9.50
C TYR A 14 -5.24 -1.48 -9.45
N LEU A 15 -5.69 -1.94 -8.29
CA LEU A 15 -6.30 -3.28 -8.14
C LEU A 15 -7.54 -3.43 -9.03
N LYS A 16 -8.44 -2.45 -9.00
CA LYS A 16 -9.71 -2.48 -9.74
C LYS A 16 -9.51 -2.31 -11.25
N GLU A 17 -8.64 -1.37 -11.66
CA GLU A 17 -8.51 -0.99 -13.06
C GLU A 17 -7.48 -1.82 -13.83
N VAL A 18 -6.51 -2.43 -13.14
CA VAL A 18 -5.42 -3.17 -13.82
C VAL A 18 -5.34 -4.62 -13.36
N ILE A 19 -5.20 -4.87 -12.07
CA ILE A 19 -4.90 -6.23 -11.58
C ILE A 19 -6.08 -7.17 -11.81
N LYS A 20 -7.27 -6.84 -11.31
CA LYS A 20 -8.46 -7.69 -11.46
C LYS A 20 -8.84 -7.98 -12.93
N PRO A 21 -8.84 -7.00 -13.85
CA PRO A 21 -9.07 -7.27 -15.26
C PRO A 21 -8.04 -8.21 -15.88
N ASN A 22 -6.76 -8.07 -15.54
CA ASN A 22 -5.72 -8.97 -16.06
C ASN A 22 -5.85 -10.38 -15.51
N ILE A 23 -6.24 -10.55 -14.25
CA ILE A 23 -6.55 -11.87 -13.67
C ILE A 23 -7.75 -12.49 -14.39
N ALA A 24 -8.83 -11.74 -14.60
CA ALA A 24 -10.00 -12.20 -15.31
C ALA A 24 -9.65 -12.66 -16.74
N ASN A 25 -8.86 -11.88 -17.47
CA ASN A 25 -8.37 -12.24 -18.80
C ASN A 25 -7.52 -13.52 -18.79
N GLY A 26 -6.63 -13.68 -17.81
CA GLY A 26 -5.81 -14.88 -17.64
C GLY A 26 -6.65 -16.11 -17.29
N ALA A 27 -7.61 -15.96 -16.40
CA ALA A 27 -8.54 -17.03 -16.00
C ALA A 27 -9.41 -17.48 -17.18
N ALA A 28 -9.95 -16.54 -17.97
CA ALA A 28 -10.75 -16.86 -19.17
C ALA A 28 -9.97 -17.71 -20.19
N ARG A 29 -8.67 -17.39 -20.40
CA ARG A 29 -7.81 -18.18 -21.31
C ARG A 29 -7.58 -19.62 -20.86
N SER A 30 -7.65 -19.87 -19.57
CA SER A 30 -7.44 -21.20 -18.96
C SER A 30 -8.74 -21.90 -18.55
N GLY A 31 -9.90 -21.32 -18.83
CA GLY A 31 -11.21 -21.85 -18.45
C GLY A 31 -11.46 -21.88 -16.93
N ARG A 32 -10.77 -21.02 -16.18
CA ARG A 32 -10.91 -20.90 -14.71
C ARG A 32 -11.85 -19.78 -14.31
N ASP A 33 -12.52 -19.94 -13.18
CA ASP A 33 -13.20 -18.83 -12.52
C ASP A 33 -12.15 -17.84 -11.96
N PRO A 34 -12.17 -16.55 -12.32
CA PRO A 34 -11.27 -15.56 -11.76
C PRO A 34 -11.39 -15.41 -10.24
N LYS A 35 -12.55 -15.72 -9.66
CA LYS A 35 -12.76 -15.73 -8.21
C LYS A 35 -12.00 -16.85 -7.49
N SER A 36 -11.49 -17.85 -8.22
CA SER A 36 -10.64 -18.90 -7.65
C SER A 36 -9.19 -18.47 -7.41
N VAL A 37 -8.84 -17.23 -7.78
CA VAL A 37 -7.49 -16.67 -7.58
C VAL A 37 -7.51 -15.77 -6.35
N ASN A 38 -6.88 -16.23 -5.27
CA ASN A 38 -6.76 -15.46 -4.02
C ASN A 38 -5.85 -14.24 -4.23
N LEU A 39 -6.28 -13.06 -3.77
CA LEU A 39 -5.53 -11.82 -3.82
C LEU A 39 -5.14 -11.37 -2.41
N SER A 40 -3.84 -11.33 -2.13
CA SER A 40 -3.31 -10.79 -0.88
C SER A 40 -2.45 -9.55 -1.11
N ASN A 41 -2.51 -8.60 -0.18
CA ASN A 41 -1.66 -7.42 -0.20
C ASN A 41 -1.10 -7.10 1.19
N SER A 42 0.18 -6.71 1.22
CA SER A 42 0.86 -6.18 2.39
C SER A 42 0.88 -4.65 2.32
N SER A 43 -0.24 -4.00 2.68
CA SER A 43 -0.36 -2.54 2.60
C SER A 43 0.51 -1.83 3.62
N PHE A 44 0.94 -0.61 3.28
CA PHE A 44 1.56 0.28 4.27
C PHE A 44 0.54 0.68 5.33
N VAL A 45 0.87 0.40 6.59
CA VAL A 45 0.07 0.80 7.75
C VAL A 45 0.92 1.73 8.62
N ILE A 46 0.42 2.93 8.82
CA ILE A 46 1.04 3.95 9.66
C ILE A 46 0.19 4.08 10.93
N THR A 47 0.68 3.54 12.01
CA THR A 47 -0.01 3.51 13.30
C THR A 47 0.98 3.74 14.44
N GLY A 48 0.47 3.91 15.65
CA GLY A 48 1.29 4.09 16.84
C GLY A 48 0.46 4.43 18.06
N PRO A 49 1.08 4.46 19.25
CA PRO A 49 0.40 4.70 20.53
C PRO A 49 -0.12 6.13 20.69
N ASN A 50 0.35 7.07 19.88
CA ASN A 50 -0.05 8.47 19.91
C ASN A 50 0.28 9.18 18.60
N GLN A 51 -0.22 10.41 18.42
CA GLN A 51 -0.04 11.21 17.21
C GLN A 51 1.43 11.51 16.90
N ALA A 52 2.28 11.68 17.90
CA ALA A 52 3.71 11.93 17.68
C ALA A 52 4.41 10.72 17.04
N ALA A 53 4.09 9.51 17.51
CA ALA A 53 4.58 8.26 16.90
C ALA A 53 4.05 8.08 15.49
N ILE A 54 2.75 8.32 15.26
CA ILE A 54 2.14 8.26 13.92
C ILE A 54 2.84 9.23 12.96
N ASN A 55 3.11 10.47 13.37
CA ASN A 55 3.80 11.46 12.54
C ASN A 55 5.25 11.04 12.22
N ALA A 56 5.98 10.50 13.19
CA ALA A 56 7.32 9.98 12.94
C ALA A 56 7.30 8.80 11.95
N ASN A 57 6.31 7.92 12.06
CA ASN A 57 6.14 6.78 11.16
C ASN A 57 5.72 7.20 9.75
N LYS A 58 4.96 8.30 9.59
CA LYS A 58 4.66 8.90 8.28
C LYS A 58 5.94 9.22 7.50
N GLU A 59 6.92 9.83 8.16
CA GLU A 59 8.19 10.19 7.50
C GLU A 59 8.97 8.96 7.03
N ALA A 60 8.98 7.89 7.82
CA ALA A 60 9.61 6.63 7.42
C ALA A 60 8.93 6.00 6.19
N VAL A 61 7.60 6.01 6.17
CA VAL A 61 6.82 5.46 5.05
C VAL A 61 6.92 6.34 3.81
N LYS A 62 6.94 7.68 3.95
CA LYS A 62 7.18 8.61 2.83
C LYS A 62 8.52 8.31 2.12
N LYS A 63 9.59 8.07 2.88
CA LYS A 63 10.89 7.67 2.32
C LYS A 63 10.79 6.36 1.52
N GLN A 64 10.08 5.39 2.05
CA GLN A 64 9.91 4.09 1.40
C GLN A 64 9.06 4.18 0.13
N ILE A 65 7.96 4.94 0.17
CA ILE A 65 7.11 5.20 -1.01
C ILE A 65 7.93 5.93 -2.09
N ALA A 66 8.67 7.00 -1.73
CA ALA A 66 9.50 7.74 -2.66
C ALA A 66 10.55 6.84 -3.35
N PHE A 67 11.19 5.96 -2.57
CA PHE A 67 12.12 4.97 -3.11
C PHE A 67 11.48 4.04 -4.14
N TYR A 68 10.33 3.45 -3.83
CA TYR A 68 9.63 2.59 -4.79
C TYR A 68 9.14 3.37 -6.02
N CYS A 69 8.55 4.55 -5.82
CA CYS A 69 8.06 5.39 -6.92
C CYS A 69 9.17 5.88 -7.86
N SER A 70 10.43 5.95 -7.40
CA SER A 70 11.57 6.27 -8.26
C SER A 70 11.95 5.15 -9.24
N THR A 71 11.44 3.95 -9.03
CA THR A 71 11.74 2.77 -9.83
C THR A 71 10.76 2.66 -11.00
N ARG A 72 11.27 2.64 -12.22
CA ARG A 72 10.46 2.65 -13.46
C ARG A 72 9.43 1.52 -13.57
N SER A 73 9.69 0.36 -12.95
CA SER A 73 8.74 -0.76 -12.96
C SER A 73 7.42 -0.46 -12.24
N TYR A 74 7.37 0.59 -11.41
CA TYR A 74 6.14 1.02 -10.72
C TYR A 74 5.42 2.19 -11.43
N SER A 75 5.93 2.70 -12.57
CA SER A 75 5.33 3.84 -13.28
C SER A 75 3.86 3.61 -13.59
N LYS A 76 3.45 2.39 -13.93
CA LYS A 76 2.06 2.07 -14.25
C LYS A 76 1.09 2.33 -13.08
N ILE A 77 1.54 2.15 -11.84
CA ILE A 77 0.75 2.45 -10.65
C ILE A 77 0.57 3.96 -10.53
N LEU A 78 1.65 4.73 -10.76
CA LEU A 78 1.63 6.19 -10.73
C LEU A 78 0.76 6.76 -11.85
N ASP A 79 0.81 6.18 -13.07
CA ASP A 79 -0.04 6.56 -14.19
C ASP A 79 -1.53 6.46 -13.83
N VAL A 80 -1.94 5.35 -13.25
CA VAL A 80 -3.32 5.10 -12.83
C VAL A 80 -3.76 6.08 -11.74
N GLN A 81 -2.84 6.48 -10.85
CA GLN A 81 -3.14 7.46 -9.79
C GLN A 81 -3.13 8.92 -10.29
N GLY A 82 -2.60 9.19 -11.47
CA GLY A 82 -2.42 10.56 -11.97
C GLY A 82 -1.13 11.24 -11.46
N PHE A 83 -0.16 10.45 -10.99
CA PHE A 83 1.11 10.92 -10.42
C PHE A 83 2.31 10.67 -11.36
N GLN A 84 2.12 10.74 -12.67
CA GLN A 84 3.14 10.44 -13.67
C GLN A 84 4.41 11.26 -13.47
N ASP A 85 4.26 12.57 -13.26
CA ASP A 85 5.37 13.51 -13.11
C ASP A 85 6.18 13.20 -11.85
N LEU A 86 5.53 12.76 -10.77
CA LEU A 86 6.19 12.35 -9.55
C LEU A 86 7.21 11.24 -9.81
N GLY A 87 6.83 10.23 -10.58
CA GLY A 87 7.73 9.11 -10.93
C GLY A 87 8.96 9.57 -11.70
N VAL A 88 8.80 10.53 -12.61
CA VAL A 88 9.91 11.12 -13.37
C VAL A 88 10.86 11.87 -12.43
N TRP A 89 10.32 12.77 -11.61
CA TRP A 89 11.14 13.58 -10.69
C TRP A 89 11.88 12.71 -9.67
N LEU A 90 11.20 11.77 -9.05
CA LEU A 90 11.83 10.84 -8.09
C LEU A 90 12.91 10.00 -8.75
N HIS A 91 12.71 9.56 -10.00
CA HIS A 91 13.73 8.83 -10.74
C HIS A 91 14.97 9.69 -10.98
N GLU A 92 14.83 10.93 -11.45
CA GLU A 92 15.93 11.86 -11.64
C GLU A 92 16.69 12.16 -10.34
N MET A 93 15.97 12.36 -9.23
CA MET A 93 16.57 12.56 -7.91
C MET A 93 17.34 11.33 -7.44
N SER A 94 16.83 10.13 -7.70
CA SER A 94 17.52 8.88 -7.36
C SER A 94 18.86 8.73 -8.10
N LEU A 95 18.91 9.11 -9.37
CA LEU A 95 20.16 9.12 -10.15
C LEU A 95 21.20 10.13 -9.60
N LYS A 96 20.73 11.21 -8.96
CA LYS A 96 21.55 12.22 -8.29
C LYS A 96 21.82 11.88 -6.80
N GLN A 97 21.38 10.72 -6.32
CA GLN A 97 21.51 10.25 -4.93
C GLN A 97 20.88 11.21 -3.89
N GLN A 98 19.81 11.91 -4.25
CA GLN A 98 19.10 12.89 -3.41
C GLN A 98 18.03 12.21 -2.54
N TRP A 99 18.37 11.10 -1.91
CA TRP A 99 17.44 10.21 -1.21
C TRP A 99 16.64 10.89 -0.09
N ASP A 100 17.26 11.78 0.68
CA ASP A 100 16.59 12.45 1.80
C ASP A 100 15.55 13.47 1.33
N GLN A 101 15.80 14.15 0.19
CA GLN A 101 14.88 15.13 -0.37
C GLN A 101 13.68 14.48 -1.10
N MET A 102 13.81 13.24 -1.55
CA MET A 102 12.74 12.54 -2.26
C MET A 102 11.47 12.39 -1.44
N ALA A 103 11.58 12.22 -0.12
CA ALA A 103 10.44 12.09 0.77
C ALA A 103 9.58 13.37 0.84
N GLU A 104 10.18 14.55 0.61
CA GLU A 104 9.49 15.84 0.60
C GLU A 104 8.47 15.96 -0.55
N LEU A 105 8.68 15.21 -1.64
CA LEU A 105 7.74 15.15 -2.76
C LEU A 105 6.50 14.29 -2.46
N ILE A 106 6.53 13.47 -1.41
CA ILE A 106 5.38 12.66 -1.01
C ILE A 106 4.46 13.51 -0.14
N THR A 107 3.51 14.18 -0.77
CA THR A 107 2.46 14.94 -0.07
C THR A 107 1.55 14.00 0.74
N ASP A 108 0.72 14.55 1.61
CA ASP A 108 -0.25 13.74 2.35
C ASP A 108 -1.28 13.09 1.42
N GLU A 109 -1.68 13.75 0.32
CA GLU A 109 -2.54 13.16 -0.72
C GLU A 109 -1.91 11.92 -1.36
N ILE A 110 -0.61 12.00 -1.69
CA ILE A 110 0.14 10.86 -2.25
C ILE A 110 0.27 9.76 -1.19
N LEU A 111 0.58 10.13 0.05
CA LEU A 111 0.68 9.17 1.16
C LEU A 111 -0.63 8.41 1.36
N ASP A 112 -1.76 9.12 1.38
CA ASP A 112 -3.09 8.55 1.55
C ASP A 112 -3.49 7.61 0.41
N ALA A 113 -2.98 7.83 -0.80
CA ALA A 113 -3.19 6.90 -1.92
C ALA A 113 -2.54 5.52 -1.66
N PHE A 114 -1.42 5.46 -0.94
CA PHE A 114 -0.62 4.25 -0.76
C PHE A 114 -0.68 3.65 0.64
N ALA A 115 -0.99 4.42 1.68
CA ALA A 115 -0.94 4.00 3.07
C ALA A 115 -2.29 4.13 3.79
N VAL A 116 -2.48 3.33 4.84
CA VAL A 116 -3.56 3.51 5.82
C VAL A 116 -2.96 4.15 7.06
N VAL A 117 -3.55 5.25 7.51
CA VAL A 117 -3.04 6.06 8.63
C VAL A 117 -4.09 6.17 9.73
N GLY A 118 -3.75 5.76 10.95
CA GLY A 118 -4.67 5.87 12.09
C GLY A 118 -4.10 5.30 13.38
N GLY A 119 -4.79 5.52 14.48
CA GLY A 119 -4.52 4.84 15.74
C GLY A 119 -4.82 3.33 15.66
N TYR A 120 -4.27 2.53 16.56
CA TYR A 120 -4.45 1.07 16.54
C TYR A 120 -5.90 0.62 16.44
N SER A 121 -6.80 1.27 17.17
CA SER A 121 -8.23 0.94 17.17
C SER A 121 -8.96 1.32 15.88
N GLU A 122 -8.41 2.23 15.09
CA GLU A 122 -9.01 2.71 13.84
C GLU A 122 -8.60 1.85 12.64
N ILE A 123 -7.40 1.26 12.69
CA ILE A 123 -6.83 0.48 11.58
C ILE A 123 -7.78 -0.59 11.02
N PRO A 124 -8.47 -1.42 11.83
CA PRO A 124 -9.37 -2.42 11.29
C PRO A 124 -10.49 -1.84 10.41
N GLY A 125 -11.12 -0.76 10.88
CA GLY A 125 -12.17 -0.06 10.13
C GLY A 125 -11.65 0.54 8.84
N LEU A 126 -10.53 1.26 8.89
CA LEU A 126 -9.89 1.89 7.74
C LEU A 126 -9.43 0.87 6.69
N MET A 127 -8.91 -0.27 7.13
CA MET A 127 -8.50 -1.36 6.22
C MET A 127 -9.71 -2.01 5.54
N LYS A 128 -10.80 -2.25 6.29
CA LYS A 128 -12.06 -2.75 5.72
C LYS A 128 -12.60 -1.75 4.68
N GLU A 129 -12.75 -0.49 5.04
CA GLU A 129 -13.22 0.56 4.12
C GLU A 129 -12.40 0.61 2.82
N ARG A 130 -11.08 0.44 2.94
CA ARG A 130 -10.16 0.55 1.82
C ARG A 130 -10.17 -0.67 0.90
N PHE A 131 -10.30 -1.90 1.44
CA PHE A 131 -10.03 -3.13 0.71
C PHE A 131 -11.18 -4.13 0.64
N ASP A 132 -12.30 -3.88 1.34
CA ASP A 132 -13.44 -4.78 1.31
C ASP A 132 -13.98 -4.99 -0.12
N GLY A 133 -14.25 -6.25 -0.48
CA GLY A 133 -14.63 -6.64 -1.82
C GLY A 133 -13.55 -6.48 -2.90
N ILE A 134 -12.32 -6.06 -2.51
CA ILE A 134 -11.19 -5.89 -3.44
C ILE A 134 -10.15 -6.99 -3.25
N LEU A 135 -9.77 -7.27 -2.00
CA LEU A 135 -8.78 -8.27 -1.61
C LEU A 135 -9.44 -9.40 -0.83
N ASP A 136 -8.86 -10.60 -0.91
CA ASP A 136 -9.26 -11.75 -0.11
C ASP A 136 -8.50 -11.78 1.24
N GLU A 137 -7.26 -11.28 1.23
CA GLU A 137 -6.40 -11.22 2.41
C GLU A 137 -5.63 -9.91 2.49
N VAL A 138 -5.46 -9.39 3.71
CA VAL A 138 -4.60 -8.25 4.00
C VAL A 138 -3.57 -8.61 5.05
N VAL A 139 -2.30 -8.28 4.77
CA VAL A 139 -1.21 -8.39 5.73
C VAL A 139 -0.93 -7.01 6.32
N LEU A 140 -1.02 -6.89 7.63
CA LEU A 140 -0.68 -5.64 8.33
C LEU A 140 0.84 -5.45 8.33
N ASN A 141 1.31 -4.52 7.51
CA ASN A 141 2.71 -4.11 7.44
C ASN A 141 2.87 -2.75 8.13
N ALA A 142 2.87 -2.77 9.46
CA ALA A 142 3.06 -1.57 10.27
C ALA A 142 4.56 -1.25 10.39
N ILE A 143 4.93 0.00 10.04
CA ILE A 143 6.32 0.44 9.92
C ILE A 143 6.59 1.55 10.94
N GLY A 144 7.73 1.43 11.62
CA GLY A 144 8.30 2.43 12.49
C GLY A 144 8.20 2.14 13.99
N PRO A 145 8.83 2.98 14.82
CA PRO A 145 8.84 2.81 16.27
C PRO A 145 7.44 2.80 16.88
N GLY A 146 7.17 1.84 17.76
CA GLY A 146 5.90 1.70 18.46
C GLY A 146 4.73 1.22 17.59
N SER A 147 4.94 0.96 16.29
CA SER A 147 3.89 0.42 15.41
C SER A 147 3.73 -1.10 15.49
N GLN A 148 4.61 -1.77 16.21
CA GLN A 148 4.66 -3.24 16.35
C GLN A 148 4.42 -3.68 17.80
N ASP A 149 3.57 -2.99 18.54
CA ASP A 149 3.09 -3.49 19.83
C ASP A 149 2.24 -4.75 19.58
N GLU A 150 2.75 -5.90 20.00
CA GLU A 150 2.13 -7.20 19.71
C GLU A 150 0.68 -7.29 20.20
N ALA A 151 0.37 -6.71 21.37
CA ALA A 151 -0.96 -6.75 21.93
C ALA A 151 -1.94 -5.91 21.09
N GLU A 152 -1.54 -4.73 20.66
CA GLU A 152 -2.34 -3.84 19.83
C GLU A 152 -2.47 -4.35 18.39
N VAL A 153 -1.40 -4.88 17.81
CA VAL A 153 -1.45 -5.52 16.49
C VAL A 153 -2.37 -6.74 16.50
N LYS A 154 -2.32 -7.56 17.54
CA LYS A 154 -3.23 -8.69 17.70
C LYS A 154 -4.68 -8.26 17.75
N LYS A 155 -5.02 -7.23 18.54
CA LYS A 155 -6.37 -6.66 18.57
C LYS A 155 -6.83 -6.13 17.21
N ALA A 156 -5.91 -5.48 16.47
CA ALA A 156 -6.22 -5.00 15.12
C ALA A 156 -6.51 -6.16 14.16
N ILE A 157 -5.76 -7.26 14.23
CA ILE A 157 -6.03 -8.48 13.44
C ILE A 157 -7.39 -9.09 13.81
N GLU A 158 -7.68 -9.25 15.09
CA GLU A 158 -8.99 -9.76 15.58
C GLU A 158 -10.15 -8.87 15.08
N GLY A 159 -9.96 -7.55 15.07
CA GLY A 159 -10.93 -6.60 14.53
C GLY A 159 -11.13 -6.69 13.01
N LEU A 160 -10.15 -7.17 12.26
CA LEU A 160 -10.28 -7.43 10.82
C LEU A 160 -11.06 -8.72 10.53
N GLN A 161 -11.00 -9.69 11.42
CA GLN A 161 -11.65 -11.00 11.26
C GLN A 161 -13.13 -11.01 11.73
N SER A 162 -13.55 -9.99 12.48
CA SER A 162 -14.92 -9.80 12.94
C SER A 162 -15.82 -9.12 11.89
#